data_5cc0a496ef2ef6b5c4af931ed190c72c
#
_entry.id   5cc0a496ef2ef6b5c4af931ed190c72c
#
_cell.length_a   1.000
_cell.length_b   1.000
_cell.length_c   1.000
_cell.angle_alpha   90.00
_cell.angle_beta   90.00
_cell.angle_gamma   90.00
#
_symmetry.space_group_name_H-M   'P 1'
#
loop_
_entity.id
_entity.type
_entity.pdbx_description
1 polymer ?
#
loop_
_entity_poly.entity_id
_entity_poly.type
_entity_poly.pdbx_seq_one_letter_code
_entity_poly.pdbx_strand_id
1 'polypeptide(L)'
;MVLTKIIKNALKQNFETIQIFNPMGKDLAFKGVELIRLENRKEQPVEGLPLNGSILVYMTDKDNFVIVDDRNNEQEGPTVLKGKHELTFGCYGYDRIAKELYKRLGIDSYLYV
;
A
#
# COMPACT_ATOMS: atom_id res chain seq x y z
N MET A 1 5.36 -17.28 -4.42
CA MET A 1 4.54 -16.10 -4.67
C MET A 1 5.20 -14.87 -4.03
N VAL A 2 5.29 -13.77 -4.77
CA VAL A 2 6.02 -12.56 -4.34
C VAL A 2 5.41 -11.96 -3.07
N LEU A 3 4.08 -11.82 -3.02
CA LEU A 3 3.40 -11.27 -1.85
C LEU A 3 3.68 -12.06 -0.57
N THR A 4 3.63 -13.38 -0.65
CA THR A 4 3.93 -14.26 0.49
C THR A 4 5.33 -14.01 1.02
N LYS A 5 6.31 -13.85 0.12
CA LYS A 5 7.70 -13.58 0.49
C LYS A 5 7.87 -12.20 1.14
N ILE A 6 7.19 -11.18 0.60
CA ILE A 6 7.20 -9.84 1.16
C ILE A 6 6.65 -9.85 2.58
N ILE A 7 5.51 -10.49 2.79
CA ILE A 7 4.88 -10.62 4.12
C ILE A 7 5.80 -11.37 5.08
N LYS A 8 6.38 -12.47 4.63
CA LYS A 8 7.29 -13.28 5.45
C LYS A 8 8.50 -12.48 5.91
N ASN A 9 9.06 -11.66 5.04
CA ASN A 9 10.18 -10.79 5.40
C ASN A 9 9.74 -9.69 6.37
N ALA A 10 8.54 -9.14 6.20
CA ALA A 10 8.00 -8.12 7.09
C ALA A 10 7.79 -8.66 8.51
N LEU A 11 7.35 -9.90 8.64
CA LEU A 11 7.14 -10.55 9.95
C LEU A 11 8.42 -10.71 10.76
N LYS A 12 9.58 -10.61 10.13
CA LYS A 12 10.89 -10.65 10.81
C LYS A 12 11.30 -9.31 11.37
N GLN A 13 10.60 -8.23 11.02
CA GLN A 13 10.90 -6.88 11.48
C GLN A 13 10.16 -6.56 12.76
N ASN A 14 10.64 -5.56 13.48
CA ASN A 14 9.94 -5.06 14.66
C ASN A 14 8.77 -4.20 14.23
N PHE A 15 7.58 -4.52 14.75
CA PHE A 15 6.39 -3.72 14.53
C PHE A 15 6.44 -2.49 15.42
N GLU A 16 6.36 -1.33 14.81
CA GLU A 16 6.45 -0.05 15.51
C GLU A 16 5.10 0.65 15.48
N THR A 17 4.87 1.54 16.43
CA THR A 17 3.67 2.38 16.45
C THR A 17 3.74 3.38 15.31
N ILE A 18 2.73 3.37 14.45
CA ILE A 18 2.61 4.25 13.29
C ILE A 18 1.33 5.05 13.44
N GLN A 19 1.42 6.35 13.19
CA GLN A 19 0.28 7.26 13.22
C GLN A 19 0.15 7.91 11.84
N ILE A 20 -1.03 7.84 11.26
CA ILE A 20 -1.32 8.38 9.93
C ILE A 20 -2.44 9.39 10.04
N PHE A 21 -2.19 10.61 9.54
CA PHE A 21 -3.20 11.65 9.44
C PHE A 21 -4.33 11.21 8.50
N ASN A 22 -5.57 11.40 8.90
CA ASN A 22 -6.75 11.06 8.11
C ASN A 22 -7.66 12.29 8.00
N PRO A 23 -7.65 13.00 6.87
CA PRO A 23 -8.51 14.18 6.69
C PRO A 23 -10.01 13.82 6.62
N MET A 24 -10.33 12.55 6.40
CA MET A 24 -11.71 12.08 6.23
C MET A 24 -12.32 11.54 7.54
N GLY A 25 -11.58 11.54 8.62
CA GLY A 25 -12.06 10.99 9.89
C GLY A 25 -11.00 11.01 10.96
N LYS A 26 -11.08 10.06 11.89
CA LYS A 26 -10.07 9.93 12.94
C LYS A 26 -8.74 9.49 12.35
N ASP A 27 -7.65 10.04 12.87
CA ASP A 27 -6.32 9.59 12.51
C ASP A 27 -6.14 8.10 12.83
N LEU A 28 -5.32 7.41 12.03
CA LEU A 28 -5.03 6.01 12.26
C LEU A 28 -3.86 5.87 13.22
N ALA A 29 -3.95 4.89 14.11
CA ALA A 29 -2.84 4.48 14.96
C ALA A 29 -2.80 2.95 14.97
N PHE A 30 -1.64 2.38 14.68
CA PHE A 30 -1.49 0.92 14.64
C PHE A 30 -0.02 0.54 14.84
N LYS A 31 0.21 -0.70 15.23
CA LYS A 31 1.55 -1.28 15.18
C LYS A 31 1.71 -1.98 13.83
N GLY A 32 2.75 -1.62 13.09
CA GLY A 32 2.93 -2.13 11.75
C GLY A 32 4.34 -2.03 11.23
N VAL A 33 4.52 -2.58 10.04
CA VAL A 33 5.76 -2.52 9.27
C VAL A 33 5.45 -2.10 7.85
N GLU A 34 6.39 -1.40 7.23
CA GLU A 34 6.27 -1.04 5.82
C GLU A 34 6.53 -2.28 4.96
N LEU A 35 5.59 -2.61 4.08
CA LEU A 35 5.75 -3.70 3.12
C LEU A 35 6.45 -3.24 1.86
N ILE A 36 5.97 -2.14 1.30
CA ILE A 36 6.46 -1.63 0.02
C ILE A 36 6.23 -0.12 -0.04
N ARG A 37 7.11 0.54 -0.77
CA ARG A 37 7.02 1.96 -1.06
C ARG A 37 7.16 2.16 -2.56
N LEU A 38 6.19 2.80 -3.16
CA LEU A 38 6.20 3.17 -4.56
C LEU A 38 6.54 4.65 -4.65
N GLU A 39 7.67 4.98 -5.26
CA GLU A 39 8.13 6.36 -5.40
C GLU A 39 8.46 6.63 -6.87
N ASN A 40 8.18 7.86 -7.33
CA ASN A 40 8.57 8.28 -8.66
C ASN A 40 10.01 8.77 -8.63
N ARG A 41 10.93 7.95 -9.14
CA ARG A 41 12.37 8.24 -9.22
C ARG A 41 12.81 8.29 -10.67
N LYS A 42 13.87 9.07 -10.93
CA LYS A 42 14.45 9.17 -12.28
C LYS A 42 14.86 7.81 -12.85
N GLU A 43 15.43 6.93 -12.03
CA GLU A 43 15.92 5.62 -12.44
C GLU A 43 14.78 4.60 -12.62
N GLN A 44 13.69 4.80 -11.90
CA GLN A 44 12.52 3.93 -11.97
C GLN A 44 11.26 4.77 -11.92
N PRO A 45 10.91 5.41 -13.04
CA PRO A 45 9.71 6.24 -13.08
C PRO A 45 8.46 5.39 -12.91
N VAL A 46 7.48 5.94 -12.21
CA VAL A 46 6.16 5.32 -12.05
C VAL A 46 5.17 6.20 -12.80
N GLU A 47 4.62 5.67 -13.88
CA GLU A 47 3.69 6.40 -14.72
C GLU A 47 2.42 6.75 -13.95
N GLY A 48 2.01 8.00 -14.03
CA GLY A 48 0.83 8.50 -13.31
C GLY A 48 1.10 8.98 -11.90
N LEU A 49 2.26 8.69 -11.35
CA LEU A 49 2.65 9.19 -10.03
C LEU A 49 3.41 10.51 -10.22
N PRO A 50 2.99 11.61 -9.55
CA PRO A 50 3.69 12.89 -9.69
C PRO A 50 5.10 12.82 -9.10
N LEU A 51 5.96 13.73 -9.53
CA LEU A 51 7.30 13.85 -8.97
C LEU A 51 7.17 14.10 -7.47
N ASN A 52 7.95 13.38 -6.67
CA ASN A 52 7.89 13.36 -5.21
C ASN A 52 6.61 12.75 -4.62
N GLY A 53 5.72 12.23 -5.46
CA GLY A 53 4.59 11.45 -4.97
C GLY A 53 5.04 10.06 -4.51
N SER A 54 4.35 9.50 -3.53
CA SER A 54 4.65 8.17 -3.03
C SER A 54 3.38 7.43 -2.60
N ILE A 55 3.46 6.11 -2.62
CA ILE A 55 2.43 5.24 -2.05
C ILE A 55 3.14 4.24 -1.15
N LEU A 56 2.68 4.17 0.10
CA LEU A 56 3.21 3.24 1.07
C LEU A 56 2.15 2.22 1.46
N VAL A 57 2.57 0.97 1.60
CA VAL A 57 1.70 -0.09 2.13
C VAL A 57 2.30 -0.59 3.42
N TYR A 58 1.50 -0.53 4.48
CA TYR A 58 1.85 -1.06 5.80
C TYR A 58 1.05 -2.33 6.07
N MET A 59 1.66 -3.27 6.77
CA MET A 59 0.96 -4.40 7.36
C MET A 59 0.88 -4.18 8.87
N THR A 60 -0.32 -4.34 9.44
CA THR A 60 -0.53 -4.18 10.88
C THR A 60 -0.29 -5.50 11.61
N ASP A 61 -0.12 -5.43 12.92
CA ASP A 61 0.01 -6.61 13.77
C ASP A 61 -1.30 -7.43 13.86
N LYS A 62 -2.40 -6.88 13.36
CA LYS A 62 -3.70 -7.55 13.26
C LYS A 62 -3.98 -8.10 11.87
N ASP A 63 -2.94 -8.23 11.03
CA ASP A 63 -3.03 -8.74 9.66
C ASP A 63 -3.92 -7.91 8.73
N ASN A 64 -4.05 -6.62 9.01
CA ASN A 64 -4.69 -5.66 8.11
C ASN A 64 -3.62 -4.91 7.31
N PHE A 65 -4.05 -4.22 6.26
CA PHE A 65 -3.15 -3.43 5.41
C PHE A 65 -3.62 -2.00 5.35
N VAL A 66 -2.69 -1.07 5.43
CA VAL A 66 -2.97 0.36 5.33
C VAL A 66 -2.19 0.91 4.16
N ILE A 67 -2.89 1.50 3.20
CA ILE A 67 -2.28 2.14 2.03
C ILE A 67 -2.37 3.65 2.20
N VAL A 68 -1.21 4.28 2.20
CA VAL A 68 -1.10 5.74 2.30
C VAL A 68 -0.67 6.27 0.94
N ASP A 69 -1.57 7.03 0.32
CA ASP A 69 -1.35 7.61 -1.01
C ASP A 69 -1.00 9.09 -0.85
N ASP A 70 0.26 9.41 -1.06
CA ASP A 70 0.79 10.76 -0.97
C ASP A 70 1.10 11.31 -2.38
N ARG A 71 0.06 11.54 -3.17
CA ARG A 71 0.14 12.09 -4.52
C ARG A 71 -0.08 13.61 -4.56
N ASN A 72 0.26 14.32 -3.50
CA ASN A 72 -0.02 15.75 -3.35
C ASN A 72 -1.53 16.07 -3.27
N ASN A 73 -2.36 15.08 -2.96
CA ASN A 73 -3.77 15.27 -2.73
C ASN A 73 -4.07 15.08 -1.23
N GLU A 74 -4.05 16.18 -0.50
CA GLU A 74 -4.23 16.17 0.94
C GLU A 74 -5.67 15.82 1.37
N GLN A 75 -6.59 15.67 0.41
CA GLN A 75 -7.99 15.44 0.69
C GLN A 75 -8.35 13.95 0.78
N GLU A 76 -7.50 13.08 0.28
CA GLU A 76 -7.74 11.64 0.34
C GLU A 76 -7.06 11.04 1.55
N GLY A 77 -7.83 10.35 2.37
CA GLY A 77 -7.32 9.66 3.53
C GLY A 77 -6.68 8.31 3.18
N PRO A 78 -6.05 7.67 4.16
CA PRO A 78 -5.51 6.33 3.99
C PRO A 78 -6.62 5.30 3.74
N THR A 79 -6.28 4.22 3.05
CA THR A 79 -7.18 3.11 2.80
C THR A 79 -6.83 1.96 3.72
N VAL A 80 -7.81 1.46 4.48
CA VAL A 80 -7.63 0.30 5.35
C VAL A 80 -8.26 -0.91 4.69
N LEU A 81 -7.46 -1.96 4.48
CA LEU A 81 -7.91 -3.23 3.92
C LEU A 81 -7.90 -4.30 5.01
N LYS A 82 -9.02 -5.01 5.14
CA LYS A 82 -9.21 -6.05 6.15
C LYS A 82 -8.69 -7.38 5.64
N GLY A 83 -7.48 -7.72 6.06
CA GLY A 83 -6.89 -8.99 5.71
C GLY A 83 -6.33 -9.04 4.29
N LYS A 84 -5.65 -10.14 4.03
CA LYS A 84 -4.97 -10.38 2.75
C LYS A 84 -5.95 -10.47 1.57
N HIS A 85 -7.15 -10.97 1.82
CA HIS A 85 -8.13 -11.15 0.75
C HIS A 85 -8.61 -9.82 0.17
N GLU A 86 -8.82 -8.79 0.99
CA GLU A 86 -9.20 -7.47 0.46
C GLU A 86 -8.08 -6.85 -0.37
N LEU A 87 -6.83 -7.06 0.03
CA LEU A 87 -5.69 -6.61 -0.74
C LEU A 87 -5.62 -7.31 -2.10
N THR A 88 -5.80 -8.64 -2.12
CA THR A 88 -5.69 -9.44 -3.35
C THR A 88 -6.90 -9.30 -4.26
N PHE A 89 -8.08 -8.98 -3.74
CA PHE A 89 -9.27 -8.73 -4.56
C PHE A 89 -9.34 -7.30 -5.12
N GLY A 90 -8.31 -6.51 -4.91
CA GLY A 90 -8.23 -5.19 -5.51
C GLY A 90 -9.17 -4.17 -4.90
N CYS A 91 -9.48 -4.28 -3.61
CA CYS A 91 -10.35 -3.32 -2.93
C CYS A 91 -9.78 -1.90 -2.90
N TYR A 92 -8.51 -1.74 -3.19
CA TYR A 92 -7.88 -0.42 -3.35
C TYR A 92 -8.29 0.25 -4.67
N GLY A 93 -8.72 -0.51 -5.66
CA GLY A 93 -9.13 -0.01 -6.97
C GLY A 93 -8.28 -0.58 -8.10
N TYR A 94 -8.50 -0.07 -9.31
CA TYR A 94 -7.85 -0.58 -10.52
C TYR A 94 -7.32 0.54 -11.42
N ASP A 95 -7.04 1.72 -10.89
CA ASP A 95 -6.39 2.74 -11.68
C ASP A 95 -4.94 2.31 -12.01
N ARG A 96 -4.28 3.10 -12.84
CA ARG A 96 -2.93 2.76 -13.32
C ARG A 96 -1.94 2.55 -12.17
N ILE A 97 -2.01 3.38 -11.15
CA ILE A 97 -1.10 3.30 -10.01
C ILE A 97 -1.41 2.10 -9.14
N ALA A 98 -2.69 1.81 -8.91
CA ALA A 98 -3.10 0.61 -8.18
C ALA A 98 -2.61 -0.65 -8.88
N LYS A 99 -2.72 -0.70 -10.21
CA LYS A 99 -2.22 -1.85 -10.98
C LYS A 99 -0.71 -2.00 -10.89
N GLU A 100 0.03 -0.90 -10.89
CA GLU A 100 1.49 -0.94 -10.69
C GLU A 100 1.83 -1.44 -9.27
N LEU A 101 1.08 -1.00 -8.27
CA LEU A 101 1.25 -1.47 -6.90
C LEU A 101 1.03 -2.99 -6.82
N TYR A 102 -0.06 -3.50 -7.42
CA TYR A 102 -0.35 -4.93 -7.44
C TYR A 102 0.77 -5.71 -8.13
N LYS A 103 1.26 -5.21 -9.24
CA LYS A 103 2.38 -5.83 -9.95
C LYS A 103 3.62 -5.97 -9.05
N ARG A 104 3.95 -4.92 -8.30
CA ARG A 104 5.08 -4.93 -7.37
C ARG A 104 4.88 -5.89 -6.20
N LEU A 105 3.64 -6.05 -5.76
CA LEU A 105 3.27 -6.99 -4.70
C LEU A 105 3.10 -8.43 -5.21
N GLY A 106 3.14 -8.65 -6.52
CA GLY A 106 2.89 -9.97 -7.10
C GLY A 106 1.43 -10.36 -7.08
N ILE A 107 0.53 -9.39 -7.07
CA ILE A 107 -0.91 -9.61 -7.11
C ILE A 107 -1.36 -9.54 -8.57
N ASP A 108 -2.11 -10.57 -9.00
CA ASP A 108 -2.66 -10.62 -10.35
C ASP A 108 -3.88 -9.70 -10.46
N SER A 109 -3.82 -8.74 -11.38
CA SER A 109 -4.91 -7.79 -11.62
C SER A 109 -5.54 -7.95 -13.00
N TYR A 110 -5.24 -9.05 -13.72
CA TYR A 110 -5.82 -9.31 -15.03
C TYR A 110 -7.13 -10.08 -14.92
N LEU A 111 -8.08 -9.74 -15.78
CA LEU A 111 -9.27 -10.54 -15.99
C LEU A 111 -9.02 -11.46 -17.19
N TYR A 112 -9.08 -12.77 -16.96
CA TYR A 112 -8.87 -13.78 -18.01
C TYR A 112 -10.22 -14.08 -18.67
N VAL A 113 -10.29 -13.82 -19.96
CA VAL A 113 -11.48 -14.00 -20.78
C VAL A 113 -11.30 -15.05 -21.86
#